data_9001e31b34ddb669ed4d26f5375be6f1
#
_entry.id   9001e31b34ddb669ed4d26f5375be6f1
#
_cell.length_a   1.000
_cell.length_b   1.000
_cell.length_c   1.000
_cell.angle_alpha   90.00
_cell.angle_beta   90.00
_cell.angle_gamma   90.00
#
_symmetry.space_group_name_H-M   'P 1'
#
loop_
_entity.id
_entity.type
_entity.pdbx_description
1 polymer ?
#
loop_
_entity_poly.entity_id
_entity_poly.type
_entity_poly.pdbx_seq_one_letter_code
_entity_poly.pdbx_strand_id
1 'polypeptide(L)'
;MRSTIADYKLKIGIGDDCPASAKIRGTSPIGNLAMRWYHYLAYFFGGVFLANTVPHFVNGISGNAFQSPFASPPGEGLSSSTINVLWGLLNLAVAYLLICRVGSFHLRKTSHVLTLGIGVLLMSLMLARAFGRFHGGL
;
A
#
# COMPACT_ATOMS: atom_id res chain seq x y z
N MET A 1 53.44 -1.91 15.91
CA MET A 1 52.86 -0.61 15.56
C MET A 1 51.39 -0.61 16.02
N ARG A 2 51.11 -0.11 17.21
CA ARG A 2 49.77 0.09 17.73
C ARG A 2 49.54 1.61 17.76
N SER A 3 48.86 2.19 16.78
CA SER A 3 48.34 3.53 16.89
C SER A 3 47.07 3.46 17.72
N THR A 4 47.12 4.06 18.90
CA THR A 4 45.99 4.08 19.84
C THR A 4 44.99 5.14 19.38
N ILE A 5 43.70 4.91 19.64
CA ILE A 5 42.59 5.83 19.38
C ILE A 5 42.85 7.25 19.91
N ALA A 6 43.68 7.36 20.95
CA ALA A 6 44.18 8.62 21.51
C ALA A 6 44.96 9.47 20.49
N ASP A 7 45.77 8.86 19.62
CA ASP A 7 46.59 9.59 18.62
C ASP A 7 45.72 10.18 17.50
N TYR A 8 44.58 9.55 17.20
CA TYR A 8 43.60 10.08 16.23
C TYR A 8 42.84 11.30 16.77
N LYS A 9 42.51 11.30 18.09
CA LYS A 9 41.86 12.45 18.72
C LYS A 9 42.72 13.71 18.71
N LEU A 10 44.02 13.56 18.92
CA LEU A 10 44.95 14.69 18.93
C LEU A 10 45.12 15.31 17.53
N LYS A 11 44.99 14.49 16.47
CA LYS A 11 45.23 14.92 15.09
C LYS A 11 44.04 15.69 14.49
N ILE A 12 42.84 15.57 15.07
CA ILE A 12 41.62 16.22 14.59
C ILE A 12 41.15 17.39 15.48
N GLY A 13 41.94 17.77 16.50
CA GLY A 13 41.65 18.93 17.33
C GLY A 13 40.33 18.86 18.11
N ILE A 14 39.85 17.65 18.40
CA ILE A 14 38.65 17.48 19.22
C ILE A 14 39.11 17.55 20.68
N GLY A 15 39.09 18.75 21.25
CA GLY A 15 39.26 18.96 22.67
C GLY A 15 38.17 18.28 23.47
N ASP A 16 38.54 17.79 24.67
CA ASP A 16 37.60 17.14 25.62
C ASP A 16 36.60 18.14 26.28
N ASP A 17 36.51 19.34 25.77
CA ASP A 17 35.58 20.39 26.25
C ASP A 17 34.22 20.25 25.56
N CYS A 18 33.56 19.14 25.83
CA CYS A 18 32.14 19.06 25.60
C CYS A 18 31.45 19.68 26.84
N PRO A 19 30.87 20.89 26.75
CA PRO A 19 30.13 21.44 27.88
C PRO A 19 28.92 20.50 28.14
N ALA A 20 29.02 19.77 29.25
CA ALA A 20 27.91 19.04 29.79
C ALA A 20 26.75 20.01 29.99
N SER A 21 25.62 19.67 29.41
CA SER A 21 24.34 20.42 29.47
C SER A 21 24.09 21.54 28.47
N ALA A 22 24.25 21.29 27.18
CA ALA A 22 23.28 21.81 26.24
C ALA A 22 22.09 20.84 26.29
N LYS A 23 21.16 21.11 27.21
CA LYS A 23 19.82 20.52 27.19
C LYS A 23 19.21 20.93 25.85
N ILE A 24 19.42 20.12 24.83
CA ILE A 24 18.72 20.24 23.57
C ILE A 24 17.26 20.06 23.95
N ARG A 25 16.62 21.22 24.16
CA ARG A 25 15.17 21.31 24.31
C ARG A 25 14.65 20.74 23.00
N GLY A 26 14.19 19.49 23.05
CA GLY A 26 13.76 18.72 21.91
C GLY A 26 12.70 19.46 21.13
N THR A 27 13.13 20.06 20.05
CA THR A 27 12.26 20.15 18.90
C THR A 27 12.24 18.74 18.34
N SER A 28 11.21 17.99 18.67
CA SER A 28 10.85 16.77 17.97
C SER A 28 10.54 17.17 16.52
N PRO A 29 11.42 16.90 15.55
CA PRO A 29 11.24 17.41 14.18
C PRO A 29 10.42 16.43 13.33
N ILE A 30 9.80 15.46 13.92
CA ILE A 30 8.84 14.63 13.21
C ILE A 30 7.57 14.74 14.03
N GLY A 31 6.72 15.70 13.63
CA GLY A 31 5.36 15.73 14.11
C GLY A 31 4.83 14.31 14.00
N ASN A 32 4.48 13.72 15.14
CA ASN A 32 3.61 12.57 15.19
C ASN A 32 2.39 12.95 14.36
N LEU A 33 2.40 12.59 13.06
CA LEU A 33 1.19 12.58 12.24
C LEU A 33 0.30 11.56 12.92
N ALA A 34 -0.48 12.05 13.88
CA ALA A 34 -1.44 11.25 14.60
C ALA A 34 -2.27 10.54 13.54
N MET A 35 -2.18 9.21 13.52
CA MET A 35 -2.91 8.38 12.57
C MET A 35 -4.39 8.70 12.72
N ARG A 36 -4.94 9.37 11.73
CA ARG A 36 -6.36 9.71 11.71
C ARG A 36 -7.14 8.48 11.22
N TRP A 37 -8.35 8.30 11.71
CA TRP A 37 -9.22 7.16 11.38
C TRP A 37 -9.40 6.95 9.86
N TYR A 38 -9.41 8.02 9.07
CA TYR A 38 -9.55 7.95 7.61
C TYR A 38 -8.34 7.31 6.90
N HIS A 39 -7.15 7.26 7.51
CA HIS A 39 -6.03 6.51 6.96
C HIS A 39 -6.33 5.01 6.95
N TYR A 40 -6.97 4.51 7.99
CA TYR A 40 -7.39 3.11 8.02
C TYR A 40 -8.46 2.81 6.96
N LEU A 41 -9.42 3.71 6.75
CA LEU A 41 -10.37 3.59 5.64
C LEU A 41 -9.66 3.56 4.29
N ALA A 42 -8.67 4.44 4.09
CA ALA A 42 -7.90 4.46 2.85
C ALA A 42 -7.15 3.13 2.63
N TYR A 43 -6.55 2.55 3.68
CA TYR A 43 -5.87 1.26 3.58
C TYR A 43 -6.85 0.11 3.31
N PHE A 44 -8.00 0.13 3.95
CA PHE A 44 -9.06 -0.84 3.69
C PHE A 44 -9.51 -0.80 2.23
N PHE A 45 -9.92 0.37 1.75
CA PHE A 45 -10.34 0.52 0.35
C PHE A 45 -9.18 0.30 -0.62
N GLY A 46 -7.96 0.67 -0.26
CA GLY A 46 -6.76 0.32 -1.03
C GLY A 46 -6.65 -1.18 -1.24
N GLY A 47 -6.91 -1.98 -0.20
CA GLY A 47 -6.99 -3.45 -0.29
C GLY A 47 -8.12 -3.93 -1.21
N VAL A 48 -9.29 -3.31 -1.11
CA VAL A 48 -10.45 -3.60 -1.99
C VAL A 48 -10.10 -3.41 -3.46
N PHE A 49 -9.55 -2.24 -3.82
CA PHE A 49 -9.16 -1.95 -5.20
C PHE A 49 -7.99 -2.84 -5.67
N LEU A 50 -7.04 -3.14 -4.80
CA LEU A 50 -5.93 -4.04 -5.11
C LEU A 50 -6.44 -5.44 -5.48
N ALA A 51 -7.38 -5.99 -4.71
CA ALA A 51 -7.98 -7.29 -5.00
C ALA A 51 -8.79 -7.26 -6.32
N ASN A 52 -9.53 -6.17 -6.56
CA ASN A 52 -10.32 -6.02 -7.79
C ASN A 52 -9.45 -5.87 -9.05
N THR A 53 -8.21 -5.41 -8.91
CA THR A 53 -7.24 -5.36 -10.02
C THR A 53 -7.01 -6.74 -10.63
N VAL A 54 -6.89 -7.76 -9.79
CA VAL A 54 -6.39 -9.09 -10.19
C VAL A 54 -7.23 -9.75 -11.28
N PRO A 55 -8.55 -9.99 -11.12
CA PRO A 55 -9.33 -10.70 -12.13
C PRO A 55 -9.39 -9.94 -13.46
N HIS A 56 -9.53 -8.63 -13.43
CA HIS A 56 -9.62 -7.82 -14.64
C HIS A 56 -8.27 -7.76 -15.36
N PHE A 57 -7.19 -7.47 -14.64
CA PHE A 57 -5.87 -7.35 -15.26
C PHE A 57 -5.40 -8.69 -15.81
N VAL A 58 -5.52 -9.79 -15.05
CA VAL A 58 -5.09 -11.13 -15.47
C VAL A 58 -5.87 -11.61 -16.70
N ASN A 59 -7.21 -11.52 -16.70
CA ASN A 59 -7.99 -11.89 -17.88
C ASN A 59 -7.66 -10.99 -19.08
N GLY A 60 -7.52 -9.68 -18.84
CA GLY A 60 -7.19 -8.74 -19.89
C GLY A 60 -5.87 -9.03 -20.59
N ILE A 61 -4.77 -9.23 -19.84
CA ILE A 61 -3.45 -9.54 -20.43
C ILE A 61 -3.38 -10.94 -21.05
N SER A 62 -4.27 -11.85 -20.62
CA SER A 62 -4.41 -13.19 -21.20
C SER A 62 -5.26 -13.20 -22.47
N GLY A 63 -5.74 -12.04 -22.94
CA GLY A 63 -6.59 -11.92 -24.13
C GLY A 63 -8.04 -12.35 -23.92
N ASN A 64 -8.46 -12.64 -22.69
CA ASN A 64 -9.81 -13.10 -22.38
C ASN A 64 -10.77 -11.92 -22.19
N ALA A 65 -11.97 -12.05 -22.73
CA ALA A 65 -13.08 -11.20 -22.34
C ALA A 65 -13.52 -11.54 -20.92
N PHE A 66 -13.87 -10.53 -20.13
CA PHE A 66 -14.25 -10.72 -18.73
C PHE A 66 -15.33 -9.72 -18.31
N GLN A 67 -16.08 -10.06 -17.27
CA GLN A 67 -17.15 -9.22 -16.73
C GLN A 67 -16.61 -7.85 -16.32
N SER A 68 -17.34 -6.80 -16.60
CA SER A 68 -16.94 -5.45 -16.18
C SER A 68 -18.16 -4.55 -15.96
N PRO A 69 -18.01 -3.45 -15.22
CA PRO A 69 -19.11 -2.48 -15.06
C PRO A 69 -19.50 -1.75 -16.36
N PHE A 70 -18.68 -1.85 -17.42
CA PHE A 70 -18.90 -1.20 -18.71
C PHE A 70 -19.60 -2.08 -19.74
N ALA A 71 -19.81 -3.34 -19.42
CA ALA A 71 -20.52 -4.29 -20.28
C ALA A 71 -22.04 -4.16 -20.14
N SER A 72 -22.76 -4.82 -21.00
CA SER A 72 -24.23 -4.88 -20.94
C SER A 72 -24.67 -6.36 -20.78
N PRO A 73 -25.37 -6.72 -19.70
CA PRO A 73 -25.69 -5.89 -18.52
C PRO A 73 -24.42 -5.58 -17.69
N PRO A 74 -24.42 -4.43 -16.95
CA PRO A 74 -23.27 -4.05 -16.14
C PRO A 74 -22.92 -5.10 -15.08
N GLY A 75 -21.62 -5.48 -14.99
CA GLY A 75 -21.13 -6.47 -14.03
C GLY A 75 -21.40 -7.93 -14.40
N GLU A 76 -22.23 -8.22 -15.41
CA GLU A 76 -22.57 -9.56 -15.90
C GLU A 76 -22.03 -9.80 -17.32
N GLY A 77 -22.22 -8.81 -18.20
CA GLY A 77 -21.73 -8.88 -19.56
C GLY A 77 -20.21 -8.87 -19.65
N LEU A 78 -19.71 -9.34 -20.79
CA LEU A 78 -18.28 -9.41 -21.08
C LEU A 78 -17.80 -8.15 -21.78
N SER A 79 -16.74 -7.54 -21.29
CA SER A 79 -15.97 -6.52 -21.98
C SER A 79 -14.74 -7.12 -22.64
N SER A 80 -14.20 -6.43 -23.64
CA SER A 80 -12.97 -6.84 -24.32
C SER A 80 -11.78 -6.92 -23.36
N SER A 81 -10.78 -7.70 -23.74
CA SER A 81 -9.53 -7.83 -23.01
C SER A 81 -8.87 -6.47 -22.76
N THR A 82 -8.86 -5.57 -23.74
CA THR A 82 -8.30 -4.23 -23.60
C THR A 82 -9.01 -3.40 -22.54
N ILE A 83 -10.35 -3.41 -22.52
CA ILE A 83 -11.13 -2.70 -21.50
C ILE A 83 -10.81 -3.26 -20.10
N ASN A 84 -10.65 -4.58 -19.97
CA ASN A 84 -10.30 -5.20 -18.70
C ASN A 84 -8.89 -4.85 -18.25
N VAL A 85 -7.89 -4.75 -19.15
CA VAL A 85 -6.56 -4.24 -18.79
C VAL A 85 -6.64 -2.81 -18.25
N LEU A 86 -7.34 -1.93 -18.96
CA LEU A 86 -7.46 -0.53 -18.55
C LEU A 86 -8.19 -0.39 -17.20
N TRP A 87 -9.25 -1.17 -17.00
CA TRP A 87 -9.98 -1.20 -15.73
C TRP A 87 -9.14 -1.75 -14.59
N GLY A 88 -8.38 -2.81 -14.83
CA GLY A 88 -7.43 -3.35 -13.86
C GLY A 88 -6.36 -2.33 -13.48
N LEU A 89 -5.77 -1.63 -14.46
CA LEU A 89 -4.79 -0.58 -14.21
C LEU A 89 -5.37 0.62 -13.45
N LEU A 90 -6.60 1.01 -13.74
CA LEU A 90 -7.29 2.07 -12.99
C LEU A 90 -7.47 1.67 -11.52
N ASN A 91 -7.91 0.44 -11.26
CA ASN A 91 -8.03 -0.08 -9.89
C ASN A 91 -6.67 -0.08 -9.17
N LEU A 92 -5.60 -0.49 -9.85
CA LEU A 92 -4.24 -0.47 -9.30
C LEU A 92 -3.78 0.96 -8.96
N ALA A 93 -4.05 1.93 -9.84
CA ALA A 93 -3.72 3.33 -9.58
C ALA A 93 -4.47 3.89 -8.37
N VAL A 94 -5.77 3.59 -8.24
CA VAL A 94 -6.57 3.98 -7.07
C VAL A 94 -6.02 3.32 -5.80
N ALA A 95 -5.70 2.02 -5.84
CA ALA A 95 -5.09 1.32 -4.72
C ALA A 95 -3.77 1.98 -4.29
N TYR A 96 -2.91 2.31 -5.24
CA TYR A 96 -1.65 3.03 -4.99
C TYR A 96 -1.89 4.38 -4.29
N LEU A 97 -2.82 5.19 -4.80
CA LEU A 97 -3.12 6.48 -4.21
C LEU A 97 -3.63 6.34 -2.77
N LEU A 98 -4.54 5.41 -2.51
CA LEU A 98 -5.11 5.18 -1.19
C LEU A 98 -4.07 4.66 -0.18
N ILE A 99 -3.19 3.75 -0.60
CA ILE A 99 -2.19 3.13 0.27
C ILE A 99 -0.99 4.06 0.48
N CYS A 100 -0.49 4.68 -0.58
CA CYS A 100 0.80 5.36 -0.56
C CYS A 100 0.71 6.88 -0.43
N ARG A 101 -0.45 7.52 -0.73
CA ARG A 101 -0.57 8.98 -0.79
C ARG A 101 -1.48 9.58 0.28
N VAL A 102 -2.43 8.81 0.82
CA VAL A 102 -3.37 9.32 1.83
C VAL A 102 -2.75 9.34 3.23
N GLY A 103 -1.80 8.44 3.52
CA GLY A 103 -1.11 8.38 4.80
C GLY A 103 0.27 7.74 4.67
N SER A 104 0.96 7.59 5.78
CA SER A 104 2.24 6.89 5.85
C SER A 104 2.01 5.40 6.13
N PHE A 105 1.81 4.62 5.07
CA PHE A 105 1.67 3.17 5.18
C PHE A 105 3.01 2.51 5.50
N HIS A 106 3.02 1.66 6.53
CA HIS A 106 4.22 0.91 6.92
C HIS A 106 3.90 -0.58 7.00
N LEU A 107 4.60 -1.38 6.20
CA LEU A 107 4.46 -2.84 6.18
C LEU A 107 4.79 -3.50 7.54
N ARG A 108 5.65 -2.88 8.34
CA ARG A 108 6.00 -3.39 9.68
C ARG A 108 4.93 -3.10 10.74
N LYS A 109 3.97 -2.25 10.46
CA LYS A 109 2.91 -1.92 11.39
C LYS A 109 1.71 -2.85 11.18
N THR A 110 1.53 -3.78 12.09
CA THR A 110 0.50 -4.85 12.00
C THR A 110 -0.89 -4.29 11.72
N SER A 111 -1.29 -3.18 12.36
CA SER A 111 -2.61 -2.58 12.15
C SER A 111 -2.82 -2.11 10.71
N HIS A 112 -1.79 -1.59 10.03
CA HIS A 112 -1.89 -1.17 8.62
C HIS A 112 -2.08 -2.38 7.71
N VAL A 113 -1.25 -3.42 7.93
CA VAL A 113 -1.30 -4.65 7.13
C VAL A 113 -2.61 -5.40 7.34
N LEU A 114 -3.09 -5.50 8.58
CA LEU A 114 -4.38 -6.14 8.86
C LEU A 114 -5.53 -5.38 8.21
N THR A 115 -5.55 -4.05 8.30
CA THR A 115 -6.63 -3.26 7.69
C THR A 115 -6.65 -3.43 6.17
N LEU A 116 -5.51 -3.37 5.52
CA LEU A 116 -5.38 -3.64 4.08
C LEU A 116 -5.81 -5.08 3.76
N GLY A 117 -5.33 -6.05 4.53
CA GLY A 117 -5.62 -7.47 4.34
C GLY A 117 -7.11 -7.81 4.48
N ILE A 118 -7.81 -7.16 5.43
CA ILE A 118 -9.26 -7.30 5.56
C ILE A 118 -9.97 -6.79 4.31
N GLY A 119 -9.54 -5.65 3.76
CA GLY A 119 -10.09 -5.12 2.50
C GLY A 119 -9.87 -6.10 1.33
N VAL A 120 -8.66 -6.65 1.21
CA VAL A 120 -8.34 -7.69 0.21
C VAL A 120 -9.21 -8.91 0.39
N LEU A 121 -9.32 -9.44 1.61
CA LEU A 121 -10.08 -10.65 1.91
C LEU A 121 -11.56 -10.50 1.56
N LEU A 122 -12.20 -9.42 2.06
CA LEU A 122 -13.63 -9.20 1.84
C LEU A 122 -13.93 -9.01 0.35
N MET A 123 -13.11 -8.25 -0.37
CA MET A 123 -13.29 -8.08 -1.81
C MET A 123 -13.07 -9.38 -2.56
N SER A 124 -12.06 -10.15 -2.23
CA SER A 124 -11.79 -11.45 -2.86
C SER A 124 -12.95 -12.44 -2.67
N LEU A 125 -13.52 -12.51 -1.48
CA LEU A 125 -14.69 -13.36 -1.21
C LEU A 125 -15.93 -12.89 -1.98
N MET A 126 -16.15 -11.58 -2.06
CA MET A 126 -17.23 -11.00 -2.85
C MET A 126 -17.07 -11.33 -4.35
N LEU A 127 -15.85 -11.15 -4.90
CA LEU A 127 -15.55 -11.45 -6.30
C LEU A 127 -15.69 -12.94 -6.61
N ALA A 128 -15.16 -13.81 -5.72
CA ALA A 128 -15.30 -15.25 -5.87
C ALA A 128 -16.80 -15.66 -5.96
N ARG A 129 -17.63 -15.07 -5.09
CA ARG A 129 -19.08 -15.31 -5.12
C ARG A 129 -19.76 -14.72 -6.35
N ALA A 130 -19.39 -13.51 -6.75
CA ALA A 130 -19.98 -12.84 -7.91
C ALA A 130 -19.64 -13.57 -9.21
N PHE A 131 -18.38 -13.87 -9.43
CA PHE A 131 -17.92 -14.52 -10.66
C PHE A 131 -18.09 -16.04 -10.65
N GLY A 132 -18.14 -16.69 -9.47
CA GLY A 132 -18.44 -18.11 -9.34
C GLY A 132 -19.76 -18.51 -9.98
N ARG A 133 -20.76 -17.63 -9.94
CA ARG A 133 -22.05 -17.84 -10.61
C ARG A 133 -21.93 -18.01 -12.13
N PHE A 134 -20.93 -17.38 -12.75
CA PHE A 134 -20.72 -17.44 -14.20
C PHE A 134 -19.76 -18.57 -14.63
N HIS A 135 -18.97 -19.08 -13.70
CA HIS A 135 -17.91 -20.06 -13.98
C HIS A 135 -18.15 -21.41 -13.27
N GLY A 136 -19.34 -21.63 -12.73
CA GLY A 136 -19.69 -22.89 -12.09
C GLY A 136 -18.96 -23.17 -10.77
N GLY A 137 -18.48 -22.17 -10.09
CA GLY A 137 -17.75 -22.27 -8.81
C GLY A 137 -18.62 -22.12 -7.55
N LEU A 138 -19.94 -22.30 -7.64
CA LEU A 138 -20.88 -22.30 -6.52
C LEU A 138 -21.51 -23.66 -6.37
#